data_eef57eaf1cc5d16f94a5a6fd1e8a30fc
#
_entry.id   eef57eaf1cc5d16f94a5a6fd1e8a30fc
#
_cell.length_a   1.000
_cell.length_b   1.000
_cell.length_c   1.000
_cell.angle_alpha   90.00
_cell.angle_beta   90.00
_cell.angle_gamma   90.00
#
_symmetry.space_group_name_H-M   'P 1'
#
loop_
_entity.id
_entity.type
_entity.pdbx_description
1 polymer ?
#
loop_
_entity_poly.entity_id
_entity_poly.type
_entity_poly.pdbx_seq_one_letter_code
_entity_poly.pdbx_strand_id
1 'polypeptide(L)'
;QEGLERSQAPGGSVCNTMRAMAILGAKAGFIGKIGSDSVGEYYEEALKKANVSPYFAKTDGISGSCTVLISPDGERTMGTFLGPAPTITPDEITEEMLSAYQCIYIEGYLLVNEELVRTTMLKAKKLGLKVALDLSNFNIVNAFRGLLDDIIPEYVDILFSNESEAEAFTGLKAHE
;
A
#
# COMPACT_ATOMS: atom_id res chain seq x y z
N GLN A 1 -29.25 -14.47 11.54
CA GLN A 1 -27.99 -13.70 11.64
C GLN A 1 -27.79 -13.16 13.08
N GLU A 2 -28.37 -13.79 14.06
CA GLU A 2 -28.13 -13.53 15.47
C GLU A 2 -26.83 -14.22 15.86
N GLY A 3 -25.84 -13.47 16.37
CA GLY A 3 -24.63 -14.02 16.98
C GLY A 3 -23.30 -13.66 16.31
N LEU A 4 -23.27 -12.87 15.24
CA LEU A 4 -22.01 -12.38 14.66
C LEU A 4 -21.66 -11.01 15.24
N GLU A 5 -20.53 -10.96 15.96
CA GLU A 5 -19.92 -9.70 16.36
C GLU A 5 -19.36 -8.98 15.11
N ARG A 6 -19.62 -7.69 14.99
CA ARG A 6 -19.16 -6.88 13.86
C ARG A 6 -18.31 -5.73 14.37
N SER A 7 -17.15 -5.57 13.77
CA SER A 7 -16.28 -4.41 13.99
C SER A 7 -15.83 -3.84 12.65
N GLN A 8 -15.45 -2.57 12.65
CA GLN A 8 -14.90 -1.88 11.48
C GLN A 8 -13.61 -1.19 11.86
N ALA A 9 -12.60 -1.32 11.02
CA ALA A 9 -11.30 -0.68 11.20
C ALA A 9 -10.75 -0.22 9.85
N PRO A 10 -9.96 0.88 9.80
CA PRO A 10 -9.20 1.20 8.61
C PRO A 10 -8.20 0.09 8.35
N GLY A 11 -8.18 -0.43 7.11
CA GLY A 11 -7.37 -1.57 6.71
C GLY A 11 -6.48 -1.26 5.50
N GLY A 12 -5.81 -2.28 5.03
CA GLY A 12 -4.79 -2.21 3.99
C GLY A 12 -3.38 -2.25 4.56
N SER A 13 -2.46 -2.95 3.90
CA SER A 13 -1.10 -3.19 4.40
C SER A 13 -0.34 -1.86 4.60
N VAL A 14 -0.29 -0.99 3.58
CA VAL A 14 0.35 0.34 3.71
C VAL A 14 -0.31 1.18 4.79
N CYS A 15 -1.64 1.14 4.90
CA CYS A 15 -2.35 1.88 5.95
C CYS A 15 -1.91 1.42 7.34
N ASN A 16 -1.80 0.12 7.56
CA ASN A 16 -1.34 -0.43 8.84
C ASN A 16 0.11 -0.02 9.14
N THR A 17 0.98 -0.07 8.13
CA THR A 17 2.37 0.38 8.23
C THR A 17 2.45 1.88 8.60
N MET A 18 1.70 2.74 7.91
CA MET A 18 1.72 4.18 8.19
C MET A 18 1.16 4.52 9.58
N ARG A 19 0.12 3.82 10.02
CA ARG A 19 -0.42 3.97 11.37
C ARG A 19 0.59 3.54 12.44
N ALA A 20 1.29 2.42 12.22
CA ALA A 20 2.35 1.97 13.12
C ALA A 20 3.50 2.98 13.19
N MET A 21 3.93 3.52 12.04
CA MET A 21 4.96 4.55 11.97
C MET A 21 4.56 5.83 12.73
N ALA A 22 3.29 6.25 12.59
CA ALA A 22 2.76 7.41 13.32
C ALA A 22 2.74 7.18 14.84
N ILE A 23 2.39 5.97 15.30
CA ILE A 23 2.46 5.58 16.73
C ILE A 23 3.89 5.66 17.25
N LEU A 24 4.88 5.31 16.43
CA LEU A 24 6.30 5.40 16.76
C LEU A 24 6.86 6.84 16.65
N GLY A 25 6.02 7.82 16.35
CA GLY A 25 6.39 9.24 16.32
C GLY A 25 6.89 9.74 14.96
N ALA A 26 6.83 8.93 13.90
CA ALA A 26 7.18 9.39 12.57
C ALA A 26 6.07 10.26 11.97
N LYS A 27 6.44 11.25 11.15
CA LYS A 27 5.51 11.97 10.29
C LYS A 27 5.09 11.04 9.15
N ALA A 28 3.86 10.57 9.16
CA ALA A 28 3.34 9.62 8.19
C ALA A 28 2.24 10.25 7.30
N GLY A 29 2.22 9.88 6.02
CA GLY A 29 1.18 10.21 5.07
C GLY A 29 0.73 8.99 4.31
N PHE A 30 -0.48 9.03 3.77
CA PHE A 30 -1.06 7.94 2.98
C PHE A 30 -1.69 8.52 1.72
N ILE A 31 -1.22 8.04 0.57
CA ILE A 31 -1.77 8.41 -0.75
C ILE A 31 -2.65 7.27 -1.24
N GLY A 32 -3.83 7.60 -1.74
CA GLY A 32 -4.76 6.61 -2.27
C GLY A 32 -5.93 7.22 -3.02
N LYS A 33 -6.86 6.37 -3.45
CA LYS A 33 -8.09 6.80 -4.13
C LYS A 33 -9.30 6.14 -3.49
N ILE A 34 -10.28 6.95 -3.16
CA ILE A 34 -11.50 6.54 -2.46
C ILE A 34 -12.75 7.03 -3.19
N GLY A 35 -13.88 6.43 -2.88
CA GLY A 35 -15.19 6.94 -3.28
C GLY A 35 -15.64 8.12 -2.43
N SER A 36 -16.60 8.90 -2.95
CA SER A 36 -17.28 9.98 -2.22
C SER A 36 -18.47 9.41 -1.41
N ASP A 37 -18.18 8.42 -0.58
CA ASP A 37 -19.17 7.70 0.24
C ASP A 37 -18.79 7.69 1.72
N SER A 38 -19.69 7.21 2.58
CA SER A 38 -19.47 7.17 4.02
C SER A 38 -18.31 6.26 4.43
N VAL A 39 -17.95 5.27 3.62
CA VAL A 39 -16.79 4.38 3.87
C VAL A 39 -15.50 5.17 3.63
N GLY A 40 -15.43 5.95 2.55
CA GLY A 40 -14.30 6.83 2.25
C GLY A 40 -14.13 7.91 3.31
N GLU A 41 -15.22 8.54 3.75
CA GLU A 41 -15.19 9.53 4.84
C GLU A 41 -14.68 8.92 6.15
N TYR A 42 -15.21 7.75 6.52
CA TYR A 42 -14.74 7.02 7.70
C TYR A 42 -13.23 6.72 7.61
N TYR A 43 -12.77 6.25 6.46
CA TYR A 43 -11.37 5.90 6.26
C TYR A 43 -10.45 7.12 6.39
N GLU A 44 -10.82 8.24 5.76
CA GLU A 44 -10.07 9.49 5.85
C GLU A 44 -10.00 10.00 7.29
N GLU A 45 -11.12 10.01 8.02
CA GLU A 45 -11.14 10.44 9.42
C GLU A 45 -10.34 9.51 10.34
N ALA A 46 -10.40 8.20 10.09
CA ALA A 46 -9.66 7.22 10.88
C ALA A 46 -8.13 7.41 10.73
N LEU A 47 -7.65 7.75 9.53
CA LEU A 47 -6.24 8.09 9.31
C LEU A 47 -5.85 9.38 10.03
N LYS A 48 -6.67 10.43 9.93
CA LYS A 48 -6.44 11.70 10.66
C LYS A 48 -6.35 11.47 12.18
N LYS A 49 -7.25 10.66 12.74
CA LYS A 49 -7.24 10.29 14.18
C LYS A 49 -5.98 9.50 14.57
N ALA A 50 -5.40 8.77 13.62
CA ALA A 50 -4.15 8.04 13.82
C ALA A 50 -2.89 8.89 13.55
N ASN A 51 -3.02 10.20 13.37
CA ASN A 51 -1.94 11.14 13.00
C ASN A 51 -1.25 10.77 11.67
N VAL A 52 -1.99 10.18 10.73
CA VAL A 52 -1.53 9.95 9.36
C VAL A 52 -2.22 10.97 8.46
N SER A 53 -1.44 11.74 7.69
CA SER A 53 -1.97 12.73 6.75
C SER A 53 -2.55 12.02 5.52
N PRO A 54 -3.87 12.09 5.27
CA PRO A 54 -4.47 11.46 4.11
C PRO A 54 -4.37 12.37 2.88
N TYR A 55 -3.95 11.79 1.75
CA TYR A 55 -3.91 12.42 0.43
C TYR A 55 -4.76 11.56 -0.52
N PHE A 56 -6.07 11.81 -0.52
CA PHE A 56 -7.00 11.04 -1.31
C PHE A 56 -7.46 11.75 -2.57
N ALA A 57 -7.27 11.11 -3.73
CA ALA A 57 -8.09 11.36 -4.89
C ALA A 57 -9.50 10.82 -4.63
N LYS A 58 -10.52 11.62 -4.91
CA LYS A 58 -11.94 11.25 -4.71
C LYS A 58 -12.64 11.12 -6.05
N THR A 59 -13.49 10.10 -6.15
CA THR A 59 -14.30 9.85 -7.33
C THR A 59 -15.73 9.44 -6.93
N ASP A 60 -16.66 9.56 -7.85
CA ASP A 60 -17.99 9.00 -7.66
C ASP A 60 -17.90 7.47 -7.61
N GLY A 61 -18.52 6.86 -6.62
CA GLY A 61 -18.55 5.42 -6.47
C GLY A 61 -18.33 4.96 -5.02
N ILE A 62 -18.17 3.66 -4.86
CA ILE A 62 -18.06 3.00 -3.56
C ILE A 62 -16.57 2.78 -3.26
N SER A 63 -16.15 3.19 -2.08
CA SER A 63 -14.79 2.98 -1.57
C SER A 63 -14.46 1.50 -1.41
N GLY A 64 -13.16 1.18 -1.51
CA GLY A 64 -12.66 -0.17 -1.28
C GLY A 64 -12.98 -0.67 0.13
N SER A 65 -13.27 -1.95 0.24
CA SER A 65 -13.55 -2.60 1.52
C SER A 65 -13.10 -4.06 1.50
N CYS A 66 -12.84 -4.61 2.68
CA CYS A 66 -12.55 -6.03 2.85
C CYS A 66 -13.40 -6.59 3.97
N THR A 67 -14.25 -7.57 3.66
CA THR A 67 -14.96 -8.34 4.66
C THR A 67 -14.09 -9.50 5.11
N VAL A 68 -13.79 -9.54 6.40
CA VAL A 68 -13.00 -10.62 7.01
C VAL A 68 -13.92 -11.47 7.85
N LEU A 69 -14.04 -12.74 7.50
CA LEU A 69 -14.75 -13.75 8.29
C LEU A 69 -13.71 -14.53 9.10
N ILE A 70 -13.90 -14.58 10.40
CA ILE A 70 -13.02 -15.31 11.30
C ILE A 70 -13.80 -16.52 11.82
N SER A 71 -13.29 -17.71 11.52
CA SER A 71 -13.86 -18.98 12.00
C SER A 71 -13.46 -19.25 13.46
N PRO A 72 -14.14 -20.18 14.16
CA PRO A 72 -13.85 -20.47 15.55
C PRO A 72 -12.42 -20.94 15.85
N ASP A 73 -11.72 -21.49 14.85
CA ASP A 73 -10.31 -21.90 14.89
C ASP A 73 -9.33 -20.73 14.64
N GLY A 74 -9.86 -19.51 14.39
CA GLY A 74 -9.06 -18.31 14.16
C GLY A 74 -8.63 -18.10 12.72
N GLU A 75 -9.00 -18.98 11.78
CA GLU A 75 -8.71 -18.83 10.36
C GLU A 75 -9.50 -17.66 9.75
N ARG A 76 -8.91 -16.98 8.78
CA ARG A 76 -9.49 -15.80 8.15
C ARG A 76 -9.80 -16.04 6.68
N THR A 77 -11.05 -15.80 6.31
CA THR A 77 -11.47 -15.71 4.91
C THR A 77 -11.76 -14.27 4.56
N MET A 78 -11.16 -13.79 3.49
CA MET A 78 -11.25 -12.38 3.08
C MET A 78 -11.99 -12.24 1.74
N GLY A 79 -13.02 -11.40 1.73
CA GLY A 79 -13.70 -10.93 0.52
C GLY A 79 -13.35 -9.48 0.28
N THR A 80 -12.51 -9.21 -0.71
CA THR A 80 -12.00 -7.86 -1.00
C THR A 80 -12.70 -7.25 -2.20
N PHE A 81 -13.20 -6.04 -2.03
CA PHE A 81 -13.65 -5.14 -3.07
C PHE A 81 -12.68 -3.94 -3.11
N LEU A 82 -11.92 -3.79 -4.19
CA LEU A 82 -10.87 -2.78 -4.28
C LEU A 82 -11.40 -1.35 -4.50
N GLY A 83 -12.66 -1.21 -4.94
CA GLY A 83 -13.23 0.09 -5.27
C GLY A 83 -12.40 0.85 -6.31
N PRO A 84 -12.26 2.18 -6.19
CA PRO A 84 -11.51 2.99 -7.13
C PRO A 84 -9.99 2.94 -6.92
N ALA A 85 -9.47 2.31 -5.86
CA ALA A 85 -8.04 2.32 -5.55
C ALA A 85 -7.11 1.90 -6.72
N PRO A 86 -7.44 0.86 -7.54
CA PRO A 86 -6.61 0.49 -8.69
C PRO A 86 -6.60 1.52 -9.83
N THR A 87 -7.50 2.51 -9.81
CA THR A 87 -7.62 3.53 -10.87
C THR A 87 -6.85 4.81 -10.55
N ILE A 88 -6.03 4.80 -9.51
CA ILE A 88 -5.13 5.93 -9.21
C ILE A 88 -4.15 6.11 -10.36
N THR A 89 -3.91 7.37 -10.75
CA THR A 89 -3.03 7.71 -11.85
C THR A 89 -1.78 8.43 -11.36
N PRO A 90 -0.69 8.46 -12.16
CA PRO A 90 0.51 9.21 -11.79
C PRO A 90 0.27 10.69 -11.54
N ASP A 91 -0.69 11.31 -12.22
CA ASP A 91 -1.00 12.74 -12.08
C ASP A 91 -1.71 13.05 -10.75
N GLU A 92 -2.37 12.07 -10.16
CA GLU A 92 -2.99 12.18 -8.82
C GLU A 92 -1.96 12.11 -7.68
N ILE A 93 -0.69 11.78 -7.98
CA ILE A 93 0.43 11.81 -7.03
C ILE A 93 1.31 13.02 -7.35
N THR A 94 1.09 14.12 -6.62
CA THR A 94 1.79 15.38 -6.88
C THR A 94 3.13 15.47 -6.14
N GLU A 95 4.05 16.28 -6.69
CA GLU A 95 5.33 16.56 -6.02
C GLU A 95 5.13 17.27 -4.67
N GLU A 96 4.07 18.07 -4.52
CA GLU A 96 3.72 18.73 -3.27
C GLU A 96 3.42 17.71 -2.15
N MET A 97 2.64 16.65 -2.48
CA MET A 97 2.36 15.56 -1.52
C MET A 97 3.65 14.87 -1.05
N LEU A 98 4.58 14.66 -1.96
CA LEU A 98 5.84 13.95 -1.69
C LEU A 98 6.85 14.82 -0.95
N SER A 99 6.94 16.10 -1.27
CA SER A 99 7.96 17.03 -0.74
C SER A 99 7.93 17.20 0.78
N ALA A 100 6.81 16.84 1.41
CA ALA A 100 6.65 16.89 2.87
C ALA A 100 7.34 15.75 3.61
N TYR A 101 7.89 14.76 2.89
CA TYR A 101 8.42 13.50 3.42
C TYR A 101 9.86 13.23 2.96
N GLN A 102 10.50 12.25 3.59
CA GLN A 102 11.88 11.85 3.30
C GLN A 102 11.95 10.50 2.58
N CYS A 103 10.87 9.72 2.67
CA CYS A 103 10.79 8.40 2.10
C CYS A 103 9.39 8.16 1.55
N ILE A 104 9.30 7.46 0.42
CA ILE A 104 8.06 6.87 -0.07
C ILE A 104 8.13 5.35 0.10
N TYR A 105 7.02 4.76 0.58
CA TYR A 105 6.85 3.32 0.72
C TYR A 105 5.81 2.84 -0.29
N ILE A 106 6.20 1.90 -1.13
CA ILE A 106 5.38 1.36 -2.23
C ILE A 106 5.20 -0.14 -2.02
N GLU A 107 3.96 -0.62 -2.19
CA GLU A 107 3.64 -2.05 -2.16
C GLU A 107 3.78 -2.70 -3.53
N GLY A 108 4.27 -3.93 -3.55
CA GLY A 108 4.36 -4.76 -4.75
C GLY A 108 3.02 -5.00 -5.45
N TYR A 109 1.91 -4.95 -4.72
CA TYR A 109 0.58 -5.01 -5.34
C TYR A 109 0.31 -3.90 -6.36
N LEU A 110 1.03 -2.78 -6.29
CA LEU A 110 0.93 -1.70 -7.27
C LEU A 110 1.69 -1.97 -8.57
N LEU A 111 2.53 -3.00 -8.65
CA LEU A 111 3.29 -3.36 -9.86
C LEU A 111 2.38 -3.71 -11.05
N VAL A 112 1.12 -4.03 -10.82
CA VAL A 112 0.09 -4.19 -11.86
C VAL A 112 -0.11 -2.91 -12.69
N ASN A 113 0.26 -1.75 -12.14
CA ASN A 113 0.28 -0.46 -12.83
C ASN A 113 1.72 0.05 -12.91
N GLU A 114 2.46 -0.48 -13.89
CA GLU A 114 3.88 -0.17 -14.10
C GLU A 114 4.13 1.33 -14.28
N GLU A 115 3.28 2.02 -15.04
CA GLU A 115 3.40 3.45 -15.27
C GLU A 115 3.31 4.25 -13.97
N LEU A 116 2.35 3.90 -13.11
CA LEU A 116 2.18 4.52 -11.80
C LEU A 116 3.44 4.35 -10.95
N VAL A 117 3.94 3.12 -10.87
CA VAL A 117 5.10 2.79 -10.02
C VAL A 117 6.36 3.50 -10.51
N ARG A 118 6.70 3.38 -11.81
CA ARG A 118 7.90 4.02 -12.39
C ARG A 118 7.84 5.54 -12.26
N THR A 119 6.69 6.15 -12.60
CA THR A 119 6.53 7.61 -12.53
C THR A 119 6.62 8.11 -11.08
N THR A 120 6.04 7.39 -10.13
CA THR A 120 6.10 7.75 -8.71
C THR A 120 7.52 7.64 -8.15
N MET A 121 8.24 6.55 -8.47
CA MET A 121 9.64 6.38 -8.09
C MET A 121 10.52 7.48 -8.67
N LEU A 122 10.34 7.81 -9.95
CA LEU A 122 11.07 8.89 -10.62
C LEU A 122 10.81 10.24 -9.96
N LYS A 123 9.55 10.58 -9.64
CA LYS A 123 9.20 11.81 -8.90
C LYS A 123 9.89 11.84 -7.54
N ALA A 124 9.84 10.73 -6.79
CA ALA A 124 10.48 10.62 -5.48
C ALA A 124 12.00 10.86 -5.56
N LYS A 125 12.68 10.21 -6.51
CA LYS A 125 14.14 10.40 -6.70
C LYS A 125 14.49 11.82 -7.10
N LYS A 126 13.71 12.48 -7.97
CA LYS A 126 13.91 13.89 -8.33
C LYS A 126 13.81 14.83 -7.13
N LEU A 127 12.96 14.51 -6.16
CA LEU A 127 12.79 15.25 -4.92
C LEU A 127 13.79 14.85 -3.82
N GLY A 128 14.66 13.87 -4.08
CA GLY A 128 15.64 13.38 -3.11
C GLY A 128 15.08 12.45 -2.04
N LEU A 129 13.87 11.90 -2.23
CA LEU A 129 13.29 10.94 -1.31
C LEU A 129 14.00 9.58 -1.43
N LYS A 130 14.04 8.86 -0.32
CA LYS A 130 14.29 7.43 -0.33
C LYS A 130 13.08 6.68 -0.85
N VAL A 131 13.32 5.62 -1.61
CA VAL A 131 12.28 4.73 -2.12
C VAL A 131 12.37 3.40 -1.39
N ALA A 132 11.34 3.04 -0.66
CA ALA A 132 11.16 1.75 -0.02
C ALA A 132 10.12 0.95 -0.82
N LEU A 133 10.44 -0.27 -1.18
CA LEU A 133 9.56 -1.21 -1.88
C LEU A 133 9.35 -2.45 -1.03
N ASP A 134 8.11 -2.85 -0.87
CA ASP A 134 7.72 -4.12 -0.27
C ASP A 134 7.32 -5.09 -1.39
N LEU A 135 7.88 -6.28 -1.41
CA LEU A 135 7.57 -7.29 -2.43
C LEU A 135 6.15 -7.88 -2.28
N SER A 136 5.55 -7.74 -1.10
CA SER A 136 4.14 -8.00 -0.76
C SER A 136 3.68 -9.45 -0.86
N ASN A 137 4.07 -10.19 -1.91
CA ASN A 137 3.67 -11.58 -2.11
C ASN A 137 4.54 -12.27 -3.17
N PHE A 138 4.93 -13.52 -2.95
CA PHE A 138 5.77 -14.30 -3.89
C PHE A 138 5.15 -14.47 -5.28
N ASN A 139 3.80 -14.51 -5.40
CA ASN A 139 3.15 -14.57 -6.71
C ASN A 139 3.32 -13.25 -7.48
N ILE A 140 3.30 -12.12 -6.78
CA ILE A 140 3.59 -10.80 -7.37
C ILE A 140 5.03 -10.76 -7.85
N VAL A 141 5.97 -11.23 -7.03
CA VAL A 141 7.39 -11.31 -7.43
C VAL A 141 7.56 -12.12 -8.71
N ASN A 142 6.95 -13.31 -8.80
CA ASN A 142 7.04 -14.16 -9.97
C ASN A 142 6.39 -13.52 -11.21
N ALA A 143 5.23 -12.88 -11.04
CA ALA A 143 4.49 -12.26 -12.14
C ALA A 143 5.21 -11.02 -12.71
N PHE A 144 5.89 -10.25 -11.86
CA PHE A 144 6.51 -8.96 -12.23
C PHE A 144 8.04 -8.98 -12.13
N ARG A 145 8.65 -10.18 -12.21
CA ARG A 145 10.09 -10.36 -12.06
C ARG A 145 10.90 -9.42 -12.95
N GLY A 146 10.58 -9.33 -14.24
CA GLY A 146 11.30 -8.46 -15.18
C GLY A 146 11.21 -6.98 -14.80
N LEU A 147 10.04 -6.52 -14.34
CA LEU A 147 9.88 -5.16 -13.86
C LEU A 147 10.70 -4.92 -12.59
N LEU A 148 10.72 -5.87 -11.66
CA LEU A 148 11.51 -5.78 -10.42
C LEU A 148 13.02 -5.74 -10.71
N ASP A 149 13.50 -6.55 -11.67
CA ASP A 149 14.90 -6.55 -12.09
C ASP A 149 15.34 -5.19 -12.62
N ASP A 150 14.42 -4.43 -13.24
CA ASP A 150 14.68 -3.07 -13.75
C ASP A 150 14.62 -2.02 -12.64
N ILE A 151 13.51 -1.99 -11.86
CA ILE A 151 13.25 -0.87 -10.94
C ILE A 151 14.04 -0.93 -9.63
N ILE A 152 14.38 -2.14 -9.15
CA ILE A 152 15.10 -2.27 -7.89
C ILE A 152 16.48 -1.62 -7.95
N PRO A 153 17.36 -1.95 -8.91
CA PRO A 153 18.69 -1.34 -8.97
C PRO A 153 18.66 0.15 -9.31
N GLU A 154 17.62 0.61 -10.01
CA GLU A 154 17.55 2.00 -10.47
C GLU A 154 16.97 2.96 -9.42
N TYR A 155 15.93 2.52 -8.68
CA TYR A 155 15.17 3.44 -7.84
C TYR A 155 15.14 3.06 -6.36
N VAL A 156 15.24 1.77 -6.00
CA VAL A 156 14.94 1.31 -4.64
C VAL A 156 16.13 1.46 -3.72
N ASP A 157 15.93 2.17 -2.61
CA ASP A 157 16.92 2.31 -1.55
C ASP A 157 16.74 1.28 -0.43
N ILE A 158 15.51 0.82 -0.19
CA ILE A 158 15.15 -0.13 0.87
C ILE A 158 14.18 -1.16 0.29
N LEU A 159 14.52 -2.43 0.39
CA LEU A 159 13.66 -3.53 -0.05
C LEU A 159 13.17 -4.32 1.16
N PHE A 160 11.85 -4.50 1.27
CA PHE A 160 11.22 -5.37 2.25
C PHE A 160 10.75 -6.66 1.59
N SER A 161 11.06 -7.78 2.20
CA SER A 161 10.62 -9.10 1.77
C SER A 161 10.57 -10.07 2.93
N ASN A 162 9.71 -11.07 2.84
CA ASN A 162 9.82 -12.28 3.64
C ASN A 162 10.68 -13.33 2.92
N GLU A 163 10.90 -14.47 3.55
CA GLU A 163 11.73 -15.55 3.01
C GLU A 163 11.22 -16.07 1.66
N SER A 164 9.90 -16.29 1.52
CA SER A 164 9.29 -16.80 0.28
C SER A 164 9.40 -15.79 -0.87
N GLU A 165 9.27 -14.52 -0.58
CA GLU A 165 9.44 -13.43 -1.56
C GLU A 165 10.90 -13.27 -1.98
N ALA A 166 11.82 -13.34 -1.01
CA ALA A 166 13.26 -13.31 -1.27
C ALA A 166 13.70 -14.50 -2.12
N GLU A 167 13.22 -15.71 -1.81
CA GLU A 167 13.48 -16.93 -2.60
C GLU A 167 12.90 -16.78 -4.01
N ALA A 168 11.67 -16.31 -4.16
CA ALA A 168 11.06 -16.07 -5.47
C ALA A 168 11.86 -15.04 -6.29
N PHE A 169 12.43 -14.02 -5.64
CA PHE A 169 13.21 -12.99 -6.33
C PHE A 169 14.64 -13.42 -6.63
N THR A 170 15.33 -14.08 -5.73
CA THR A 170 16.75 -14.43 -5.90
C THR A 170 16.98 -15.81 -6.50
N GLY A 171 16.02 -16.73 -6.32
CA GLY A 171 16.20 -18.15 -6.59
C GLY A 171 17.02 -18.90 -5.54
N LEU A 172 17.42 -18.20 -4.45
CA LEU A 172 18.22 -18.75 -3.36
C LEU A 172 17.36 -18.96 -2.12
N LYS A 173 17.62 -20.02 -1.36
CA LYS A 173 16.96 -20.23 -0.07
C LYS A 173 17.50 -19.28 0.98
N ALA A 174 16.68 -18.96 1.99
CA ALA A 174 16.96 -17.97 3.04
C ALA A 174 18.28 -18.20 3.83
N HIS A 175 18.92 -19.37 3.67
CA HIS A 175 20.18 -19.73 4.35
C HIS A 175 21.37 -19.93 3.37
N GLU A 176 21.16 -19.60 2.12
CA GLU A 176 22.20 -19.63 1.05
C GLU A 176 22.56 -18.19 0.64
#